data_ad79d952896d4550658383c91669ec8f
#
_entry.id   ad79d952896d4550658383c91669ec8f
#
_cell.length_a   1.000
_cell.length_b   1.000
_cell.length_c   1.000
_cell.angle_alpha   90.00
_cell.angle_beta   90.00
_cell.angle_gamma   90.00
#
_symmetry.space_group_name_H-M   'P 1'
#
loop_
_entity.id
_entity.type
_entity.pdbx_description
1 polymer ?
#
loop_
_entity_poly.entity_id
_entity_poly.type
_entity_poly.pdbx_seq_one_letter_code
_entity_poly.pdbx_strand_id
1 'polypeptide(L)'
;FQTGGWENTKKGVYQIKDTFINFWFKFVFPHMSDLYLLKPHEFYDRYIAPELGTYLKRYFRNVCMEYMMLLNQMGRMPFPVHKIGTWVGKTGNIDIIAQSTDRRNIVGLCNWDQPQLTSQMCEELYQNMEKAKIRSEHIFLFSATRFEPMLAEHAKTDDRFELIDMNEL
;
A
#
# COMPACT_ATOMS: atom_id res chain seq x y z
N PHE A 1 -4.61 -8.32 -7.59
CA PHE A 1 -5.80 -9.17 -7.39
C PHE A 1 -6.83 -8.33 -6.64
N GLN A 2 -7.99 -8.09 -7.20
CA GLN A 2 -9.15 -7.62 -6.44
C GLN A 2 -9.74 -8.83 -5.73
N THR A 3 -9.58 -8.90 -4.41
CA THR A 3 -10.27 -9.89 -3.59
C THR A 3 -11.64 -9.32 -3.24
N GLY A 4 -12.65 -9.64 -3.97
CA GLY A 4 -13.98 -9.22 -3.57
C GLY A 4 -14.84 -8.83 -4.74
N GLY A 5 -15.61 -9.76 -5.18
CA GLY A 5 -16.57 -9.60 -6.25
C GLY A 5 -16.00 -10.02 -7.59
N TRP A 6 -16.71 -10.84 -8.23
CA TRP A 6 -16.64 -11.37 -9.58
C TRP A 6 -15.78 -10.54 -10.52
N GLU A 7 -14.82 -11.17 -11.18
CA GLU A 7 -14.05 -10.57 -12.27
C GLU A 7 -15.00 -9.86 -13.23
N ASN A 8 -15.06 -8.54 -13.09
CA ASN A 8 -15.79 -7.74 -14.05
C ASN A 8 -14.84 -7.53 -15.23
N THR A 9 -14.79 -8.52 -16.10
CA THR A 9 -13.97 -8.56 -17.32
C THR A 9 -14.20 -7.38 -18.26
N LYS A 10 -15.20 -6.54 -17.99
CA LYS A 10 -15.55 -5.35 -18.80
C LYS A 10 -14.81 -4.07 -18.38
N LYS A 11 -14.04 -4.08 -17.29
CA LYS A 11 -13.21 -2.92 -16.85
C LYS A 11 -11.79 -3.36 -16.53
N GLY A 12 -11.11 -3.90 -17.52
CA GLY A 12 -9.67 -4.12 -17.40
C GLY A 12 -8.94 -2.78 -17.33
N VAL A 13 -8.22 -2.54 -16.23
CA VAL A 13 -7.28 -1.41 -16.14
C VAL A 13 -5.92 -1.92 -16.61
N TYR A 14 -5.50 -1.46 -17.78
CA TYR A 14 -4.15 -1.73 -18.26
C TYR A 14 -3.17 -0.83 -17.56
N GLN A 15 -2.08 -1.42 -17.07
CA GLN A 15 -1.05 -0.70 -16.37
C GLN A 15 0.33 -1.13 -16.89
N ILE A 16 1.19 -0.14 -17.10
CA ILE A 16 2.60 -0.39 -17.40
C ILE A 16 3.23 -0.96 -16.12
N LYS A 17 3.73 -2.19 -16.18
CA LYS A 17 4.35 -2.87 -15.05
C LYS A 17 5.74 -2.31 -14.71
N ASP A 18 6.50 -1.95 -15.75
CA ASP A 18 7.82 -1.37 -15.59
C ASP A 18 7.73 0.01 -14.93
N THR A 19 8.34 0.15 -13.76
CA THR A 19 8.25 1.37 -12.95
C THR A 19 8.96 2.55 -13.59
N PHE A 20 10.09 2.30 -14.27
CA PHE A 20 10.82 3.34 -14.98
C PHE A 20 10.05 3.83 -16.20
N ILE A 21 9.53 2.93 -17.01
CA ILE A 21 8.71 3.28 -18.19
C ILE A 21 7.44 4.02 -17.74
N ASN A 22 6.80 3.58 -16.66
CA ASN A 22 5.64 4.26 -16.11
C ASN A 22 5.96 5.68 -15.65
N PHE A 23 7.09 5.87 -14.94
CA PHE A 23 7.59 7.19 -14.52
C PHE A 23 7.88 8.07 -15.74
N TRP A 24 8.57 7.53 -16.75
CA TRP A 24 8.89 8.24 -17.98
C TRP A 24 7.65 8.76 -18.69
N PHE A 25 6.66 7.92 -18.94
CA PHE A 25 5.41 8.31 -19.61
C PHE A 25 4.57 9.27 -18.80
N LYS A 26 4.65 9.22 -17.46
CA LYS A 26 3.91 10.14 -16.61
C LYS A 26 4.56 11.51 -16.54
N PHE A 27 5.85 11.60 -16.31
CA PHE A 27 6.52 12.84 -15.95
C PHE A 27 7.41 13.43 -17.03
N VAL A 28 7.98 12.61 -17.88
CA VAL A 28 9.01 13.08 -18.85
C VAL A 28 8.44 13.22 -20.25
N PHE A 29 7.81 12.17 -20.74
CA PHE A 29 7.31 12.13 -22.13
C PHE A 29 6.37 13.30 -22.49
N PRO A 30 5.40 13.70 -21.65
CA PRO A 30 4.51 14.83 -21.97
C PRO A 30 5.22 16.19 -22.05
N HIS A 31 6.44 16.28 -21.50
CA HIS A 31 7.20 17.53 -21.35
C HIS A 31 8.56 17.47 -22.05
N MET A 32 8.69 16.65 -23.10
CA MET A 32 9.97 16.44 -23.81
C MET A 32 10.60 17.72 -24.33
N SER A 33 9.81 18.69 -24.79
CA SER A 33 10.35 19.98 -25.28
C SER A 33 11.03 20.76 -24.15
N ASP A 34 10.42 20.77 -22.97
CA ASP A 34 10.97 21.49 -21.82
C ASP A 34 12.17 20.76 -21.19
N LEU A 35 12.24 19.44 -21.35
CA LEU A 35 13.41 18.66 -20.93
C LEU A 35 14.71 19.13 -21.61
N TYR A 36 14.63 19.59 -22.84
CA TYR A 36 15.78 20.11 -23.60
C TYR A 36 16.08 21.59 -23.30
N LEU A 37 15.11 22.34 -22.81
CA LEU A 37 15.21 23.78 -22.59
C LEU A 37 15.54 24.15 -21.15
N LEU A 38 15.07 23.37 -20.18
CA LEU A 38 15.22 23.64 -18.76
C LEU A 38 16.46 22.95 -18.18
N LYS A 39 16.98 23.50 -17.10
CA LYS A 39 17.97 22.78 -16.29
C LYS A 39 17.28 21.61 -15.54
N PRO A 40 18.01 20.52 -15.23
CA PRO A 40 17.41 19.33 -14.61
C PRO A 40 16.61 19.61 -13.35
N HIS A 41 17.09 20.50 -12.46
CA HIS A 41 16.39 20.85 -11.23
C HIS A 41 15.10 21.66 -11.50
N GLU A 42 15.11 22.59 -12.49
CA GLU A 42 13.94 23.36 -12.87
C GLU A 42 12.85 22.45 -13.47
N PHE A 43 13.25 21.46 -14.26
CA PHE A 43 12.35 20.46 -14.80
C PHE A 43 11.75 19.60 -13.68
N TYR A 44 12.59 19.12 -12.75
CA TYR A 44 12.14 18.34 -11.60
C TYR A 44 11.13 19.10 -10.74
N ASP A 45 11.47 20.33 -10.34
CA ASP A 45 10.62 21.16 -9.47
C ASP A 45 9.28 21.51 -10.12
N ARG A 46 9.25 21.65 -11.45
CA ARG A 46 8.04 22.02 -12.19
C ARG A 46 7.12 20.85 -12.45
N TYR A 47 7.64 19.69 -12.86
CA TYR A 47 6.85 18.60 -13.42
C TYR A 47 6.83 17.33 -12.57
N ILE A 48 7.83 17.12 -11.71
CA ILE A 48 7.97 15.87 -10.96
C ILE A 48 7.59 16.09 -9.49
N ALA A 49 8.26 17.00 -8.81
CA ALA A 49 8.12 17.21 -7.37
C ALA A 49 6.67 17.39 -6.89
N PRO A 50 5.80 18.17 -7.58
CA PRO A 50 4.43 18.38 -7.12
C PRO A 50 3.57 17.12 -7.06
N GLU A 51 3.83 16.14 -7.93
CA GLU A 51 3.04 14.92 -8.01
C GLU A 51 3.75 13.68 -7.50
N LEU A 52 5.04 13.78 -7.18
CA LEU A 52 5.88 12.63 -6.84
C LEU A 52 5.35 11.87 -5.61
N GLY A 53 4.93 12.59 -4.57
CA GLY A 53 4.36 11.98 -3.36
C GLY A 53 3.13 11.13 -3.67
N THR A 54 2.17 11.68 -4.42
CA THR A 54 0.97 10.95 -4.86
C THR A 54 1.32 9.77 -5.76
N TYR A 55 2.31 9.92 -6.62
CA TYR A 55 2.79 8.85 -7.49
C TYR A 55 3.40 7.71 -6.69
N LEU A 56 4.27 8.00 -5.72
CA LEU A 56 4.96 7.01 -4.90
C LEU A 56 4.02 6.27 -3.93
N LYS A 57 2.94 6.90 -3.47
CA LYS A 57 1.94 6.28 -2.61
C LYS A 57 1.47 4.92 -3.13
N ARG A 58 1.26 4.80 -4.42
CA ARG A 58 0.87 3.56 -5.08
C ARG A 58 1.97 2.50 -5.04
N TYR A 59 3.22 2.92 -5.21
CA TYR A 59 4.37 2.00 -5.18
C TYR A 59 4.71 1.56 -3.77
N PHE A 60 4.54 2.42 -2.78
CA PHE A 60 4.74 2.05 -1.38
C PHE A 60 3.88 0.85 -0.98
N ARG A 61 2.61 0.83 -1.37
CA ARG A 61 1.75 -0.34 -1.13
C ARG A 61 2.28 -1.61 -1.80
N ASN A 62 2.82 -1.51 -3.01
CA ASN A 62 3.42 -2.66 -3.69
C ASN A 62 4.64 -3.17 -2.93
N VAL A 63 5.51 -2.29 -2.45
CA VAL A 63 6.66 -2.65 -1.60
C VAL A 63 6.19 -3.37 -0.34
N CYS A 64 5.17 -2.86 0.36
CA CYS A 64 4.59 -3.51 1.52
C CYS A 64 4.04 -4.92 1.20
N MET A 65 3.39 -5.09 0.04
CA MET A 65 2.93 -6.42 -0.40
C MET A 65 4.09 -7.36 -0.72
N GLU A 66 5.15 -6.87 -1.35
CA GLU A 66 6.37 -7.64 -1.64
C GLU A 66 7.06 -8.06 -0.35
N TYR A 67 7.14 -7.18 0.64
CA TYR A 67 7.66 -7.50 1.97
C TYR A 67 6.86 -8.63 2.64
N MET A 68 5.53 -8.55 2.64
CA MET A 68 4.69 -9.64 3.17
C MET A 68 4.89 -10.95 2.40
N MET A 69 5.08 -10.91 1.08
CA MET A 69 5.39 -12.09 0.29
C MET A 69 6.75 -12.68 0.68
N LEU A 70 7.74 -11.83 0.93
CA LEU A 70 9.06 -12.25 1.41
C LEU A 70 8.97 -12.91 2.79
N LEU A 71 8.26 -12.30 3.74
CA LEU A 71 8.01 -12.91 5.05
C LEU A 71 7.32 -14.28 4.92
N ASN A 72 6.37 -14.40 4.00
CA ASN A 72 5.69 -15.67 3.75
C ASN A 72 6.64 -16.75 3.21
N GLN A 73 7.52 -16.39 2.28
CA GLN A 73 8.55 -17.31 1.75
C GLN A 73 9.54 -17.75 2.83
N MET A 74 9.86 -16.87 3.77
CA MET A 74 10.75 -17.15 4.91
C MET A 74 10.06 -17.90 6.05
N GLY A 75 8.74 -18.16 5.97
CA GLY A 75 7.97 -18.79 7.03
C GLY A 75 7.79 -17.90 8.28
N ARG A 76 7.92 -16.59 8.13
CA ARG A 76 7.83 -15.59 9.21
C ARG A 76 6.46 -14.93 9.33
N MET A 77 5.52 -15.29 8.47
CA MET A 77 4.12 -14.84 8.60
C MET A 77 3.42 -15.59 9.74
N PRO A 78 2.41 -14.99 10.41
CA PRO A 78 1.62 -15.67 11.44
C PRO A 78 1.03 -17.02 10.99
N PHE A 79 0.74 -17.14 9.72
CA PHE A 79 0.34 -18.38 9.04
C PHE A 79 0.65 -18.29 7.54
N PRO A 80 0.80 -19.43 6.83
CA PRO A 80 1.08 -19.44 5.40
C PRO A 80 -0.02 -18.78 4.59
N VAL A 81 0.36 -17.89 3.68
CA VAL A 81 -0.53 -17.14 2.82
C VAL A 81 -0.38 -17.61 1.37
N HIS A 82 -1.50 -17.83 0.67
CA HIS A 82 -1.47 -18.24 -0.74
C HIS A 82 -1.92 -17.13 -1.70
N LYS A 83 -2.58 -16.08 -1.18
CA LYS A 83 -3.09 -14.97 -1.99
C LYS A 83 -2.89 -13.64 -1.27
N ILE A 84 -2.32 -12.67 -1.98
CA ILE A 84 -2.18 -11.28 -1.51
C ILE A 84 -2.79 -10.35 -2.54
N GLY A 85 -3.52 -9.33 -2.09
CA GLY A 85 -4.14 -8.34 -2.96
C GLY A 85 -4.74 -7.17 -2.20
N THR A 86 -5.57 -6.39 -2.86
CA THR A 86 -6.26 -5.22 -2.31
C THR A 86 -7.77 -5.41 -2.41
N TRP A 87 -8.52 -4.71 -1.57
CA TRP A 87 -9.95 -4.59 -1.74
C TRP A 87 -10.34 -3.14 -2.01
N VAL A 88 -11.18 -2.92 -3.02
CA VAL A 88 -11.71 -1.61 -3.38
C VAL A 88 -13.22 -1.69 -3.40
N GLY A 89 -13.86 -1.00 -2.46
CA GLY A 89 -15.30 -0.85 -2.36
C GLY A 89 -15.79 0.49 -2.93
N LYS A 90 -17.09 0.73 -2.84
CA LYS A 90 -17.69 2.01 -3.28
C LYS A 90 -17.29 3.19 -2.38
N THR A 91 -17.10 2.95 -1.08
CA THR A 91 -16.90 3.99 -0.06
C THR A 91 -15.72 3.70 0.85
N GLY A 92 -14.73 2.96 0.39
CA GLY A 92 -13.52 2.64 1.16
C GLY A 92 -12.70 1.58 0.48
N ASN A 93 -11.50 1.37 0.99
CA ASN A 93 -10.55 0.38 0.50
C ASN A 93 -9.81 -0.26 1.67
N ILE A 94 -9.24 -1.43 1.41
CA ILE A 94 -8.24 -2.08 2.27
C ILE A 94 -6.98 -2.22 1.42
N ASP A 95 -5.88 -1.65 1.90
CA ASP A 95 -4.64 -1.57 1.12
C ASP A 95 -4.08 -2.96 0.81
N ILE A 96 -4.03 -3.83 1.82
CA ILE A 96 -3.52 -5.19 1.66
C ILE A 96 -4.45 -6.17 2.35
N ILE A 97 -4.75 -7.26 1.65
CA ILE A 97 -5.40 -8.45 2.21
C ILE A 97 -4.57 -9.65 1.80
N ALA A 98 -4.09 -10.38 2.78
CA ALA A 98 -3.39 -11.65 2.59
C ALA A 98 -4.26 -12.77 3.14
N GLN A 99 -4.50 -13.80 2.34
CA GLN A 99 -5.42 -14.89 2.68
C GLN A 99 -4.73 -16.25 2.62
N SER A 100 -4.95 -17.06 3.64
CA SER A 100 -4.52 -18.45 3.69
C SER A 100 -5.49 -19.39 2.94
N THR A 101 -5.11 -20.63 2.75
CA THR A 101 -5.96 -21.66 2.12
C THR A 101 -7.22 -21.99 2.92
N ASP A 102 -7.16 -21.88 4.24
CA ASP A 102 -8.25 -22.09 5.18
C ASP A 102 -9.10 -20.81 5.43
N ARG A 103 -8.89 -19.77 4.58
CA ARG A 103 -9.64 -18.50 4.58
C ARG A 103 -9.38 -17.58 5.78
N ARG A 104 -8.33 -17.79 6.53
CA ARG A 104 -7.88 -16.78 7.50
C ARG A 104 -7.28 -15.59 6.76
N ASN A 105 -7.43 -14.41 7.31
CA ASN A 105 -6.93 -13.20 6.67
C ASN A 105 -5.97 -12.44 7.58
N ILE A 106 -5.02 -11.80 6.93
CA ILE A 106 -4.19 -10.74 7.48
C ILE A 106 -4.50 -9.49 6.65
N VAL A 107 -4.67 -8.36 7.29
CA VAL A 107 -4.83 -7.08 6.59
C VAL A 107 -3.61 -6.19 6.81
N GLY A 108 -3.35 -5.31 5.82
CA GLY A 108 -2.31 -4.30 5.91
C GLY A 108 -2.87 -2.91 5.63
N LEU A 109 -2.41 -1.94 6.41
CA LEU A 109 -2.66 -0.52 6.25
C LEU A 109 -1.34 0.18 5.89
N CYS A 110 -1.33 0.99 4.85
CA CYS A 110 -0.12 1.65 4.34
C CYS A 110 -0.25 3.17 4.47
N ASN A 111 0.62 3.76 5.27
CA ASN A 111 0.77 5.21 5.39
C ASN A 111 2.05 5.68 4.68
N TRP A 112 1.89 6.42 3.58
CA TRP A 112 2.99 7.03 2.84
C TRP A 112 3.16 8.53 3.13
N ASP A 113 2.06 9.28 3.11
CA ASP A 113 2.04 10.74 2.98
C ASP A 113 1.56 11.49 4.23
N GLN A 114 0.91 10.79 5.17
CA GLN A 114 0.49 11.44 6.42
C GLN A 114 1.69 11.54 7.39
N PRO A 115 1.75 12.58 8.23
CA PRO A 115 2.84 12.78 9.19
C PRO A 115 3.07 11.59 10.13
N GLN A 116 2.02 10.84 10.42
CA GLN A 116 2.04 9.62 11.22
C GLN A 116 0.86 8.72 10.89
N LEU A 117 1.02 7.41 11.12
CA LEU A 117 -0.08 6.46 11.12
C LEU A 117 -0.79 6.53 12.47
N THR A 118 -2.10 6.79 12.46
CA THR A 118 -2.89 7.09 13.65
C THR A 118 -3.88 6.00 14.00
N SER A 119 -4.35 6.00 15.24
CA SER A 119 -5.44 5.15 15.72
C SER A 119 -6.73 5.37 14.92
N GLN A 120 -7.01 6.60 14.48
CA GLN A 120 -8.15 6.92 13.63
C GLN A 120 -8.09 6.18 12.28
N MET A 121 -6.91 6.08 11.66
CA MET A 121 -6.72 5.32 10.41
C MET A 121 -7.00 3.82 10.63
N CYS A 122 -6.65 3.29 11.79
CA CYS A 122 -6.99 1.91 12.16
C CYS A 122 -8.50 1.72 12.31
N GLU A 123 -9.22 2.68 12.89
CA GLU A 123 -10.69 2.66 12.98
C GLU A 123 -11.34 2.67 11.59
N GLU A 124 -10.82 3.49 10.67
CA GLU A 124 -11.27 3.50 9.28
C GLU A 124 -11.02 2.15 8.58
N LEU A 125 -9.87 1.53 8.86
CA LEU A 125 -9.60 0.16 8.38
C LEU A 125 -10.64 -0.83 8.90
N TYR A 126 -10.97 -0.81 10.19
CA TYR A 126 -12.00 -1.69 10.77
C TYR A 126 -13.37 -1.47 10.13
N GLN A 127 -13.79 -0.22 9.91
CA GLN A 127 -15.03 0.08 9.20
C GLN A 127 -15.03 -0.46 7.76
N ASN A 128 -13.90 -0.39 7.07
CA ASN A 128 -13.76 -0.94 5.73
C ASN A 128 -13.77 -2.47 5.74
N MET A 129 -13.19 -3.10 6.75
CA MET A 129 -13.26 -4.54 6.95
C MET A 129 -14.69 -5.03 7.17
N GLU A 130 -15.50 -4.29 7.95
CA GLU A 130 -16.93 -4.60 8.13
C GLU A 130 -17.69 -4.48 6.80
N LYS A 131 -17.50 -3.39 6.04
CA LYS A 131 -18.11 -3.21 4.72
C LYS A 131 -17.72 -4.33 3.73
N ALA A 132 -16.48 -4.77 3.80
CA ALA A 132 -15.95 -5.86 2.99
C ALA A 132 -16.36 -7.25 3.48
N LYS A 133 -16.95 -7.36 4.69
CA LYS A 133 -17.22 -8.61 5.39
C LYS A 133 -15.97 -9.46 5.61
N ILE A 134 -14.85 -8.81 5.87
CA ILE A 134 -13.55 -9.44 6.11
C ILE A 134 -13.26 -9.38 7.61
N ARG A 135 -12.91 -10.53 8.18
CA ARG A 135 -12.32 -10.63 9.52
C ARG A 135 -10.84 -10.92 9.39
N SER A 136 -10.02 -10.27 10.18
CA SER A 136 -8.59 -10.49 10.22
C SER A 136 -8.13 -10.89 11.61
N GLU A 137 -7.17 -11.81 11.66
CA GLU A 137 -6.53 -12.24 12.89
C GLU A 137 -5.28 -11.40 13.20
N HIS A 138 -4.64 -10.85 12.16
CA HIS A 138 -3.45 -10.02 12.30
C HIS A 138 -3.53 -8.78 11.40
N ILE A 139 -2.92 -7.69 11.85
CA ILE A 139 -2.92 -6.40 11.19
C ILE A 139 -1.48 -5.90 11.06
N PHE A 140 -1.01 -5.72 9.84
CA PHE A 140 0.27 -5.12 9.53
C PHE A 140 0.08 -3.62 9.28
N LEU A 141 0.80 -2.80 10.03
CA LEU A 141 0.77 -1.34 9.92
C LEU A 141 2.09 -0.86 9.32
N PHE A 142 2.06 -0.45 8.06
CA PHE A 142 3.21 0.05 7.34
C PHE A 142 3.21 1.57 7.35
N SER A 143 4.31 2.19 7.78
CA SER A 143 4.44 3.64 7.75
C SER A 143 5.77 4.09 7.19
N ALA A 144 5.72 4.93 6.14
CA ALA A 144 6.89 5.62 5.62
C ALA A 144 7.33 6.80 6.50
N THR A 145 6.55 7.13 7.53
CA THR A 145 6.80 8.24 8.45
C THR A 145 6.90 7.73 9.88
N ARG A 146 5.95 8.10 10.73
CA ARG A 146 5.94 7.73 12.15
C ARG A 146 4.66 6.98 12.48
N PHE A 147 4.68 6.31 13.63
CA PHE A 147 3.49 5.81 14.29
C PHE A 147 3.08 6.78 15.41
N GLU A 148 1.77 6.93 15.61
CA GLU A 148 1.24 7.62 16.77
C GLU A 148 1.71 6.92 18.05
N PRO A 149 2.21 7.65 19.09
CA PRO A 149 2.74 7.01 20.29
C PRO A 149 1.77 6.06 20.99
N MET A 150 0.49 6.43 21.08
CA MET A 150 -0.54 5.57 21.68
C MET A 150 -0.74 4.28 20.88
N LEU A 151 -0.72 4.35 19.55
CA LEU A 151 -0.84 3.18 18.68
C LEU A 151 0.38 2.28 18.83
N ALA A 152 1.58 2.86 18.89
CA ALA A 152 2.82 2.10 19.11
C ALA A 152 2.85 1.38 20.46
N GLU A 153 2.35 2.01 21.52
CA GLU A 153 2.23 1.36 22.85
C GLU A 153 1.15 0.27 22.84
N HIS A 154 0.02 0.50 22.17
CA HIS A 154 -1.02 -0.52 22.04
C HIS A 154 -0.52 -1.77 21.31
N ALA A 155 0.21 -1.58 20.23
CA ALA A 155 0.76 -2.69 19.44
C ALA A 155 1.80 -3.53 20.21
N LYS A 156 2.48 -2.99 21.22
CA LYS A 156 3.37 -3.77 22.11
C LYS A 156 2.62 -4.74 23.01
N THR A 157 1.34 -4.49 23.27
CA THR A 157 0.51 -5.27 24.18
C THR A 157 -0.49 -6.17 23.46
N ASP A 158 -0.63 -6.02 22.16
CA ASP A 158 -1.57 -6.77 21.32
C ASP A 158 -0.83 -7.42 20.15
N ASP A 159 -0.52 -8.70 20.29
CA ASP A 159 0.23 -9.51 19.30
C ASP A 159 -0.46 -9.61 17.92
N ARG A 160 -1.66 -9.06 17.76
CA ARG A 160 -2.33 -8.99 16.46
C ARG A 160 -1.75 -7.89 15.57
N PHE A 161 -1.08 -6.90 16.15
CA PHE A 161 -0.50 -5.78 15.41
C PHE A 161 0.98 -5.98 15.16
N GLU A 162 1.39 -5.74 13.93
CA GLU A 162 2.80 -5.66 13.54
C GLU A 162 3.07 -4.31 12.89
N LEU A 163 3.99 -3.56 13.48
CA LEU A 163 4.39 -2.23 13.00
C LEU A 163 5.66 -2.37 12.19
N ILE A 164 5.62 -1.89 10.95
CA ILE A 164 6.75 -1.95 10.01
C ILE A 164 7.07 -0.54 9.55
N ASP A 165 8.27 -0.07 9.83
CA ASP A 165 8.77 1.22 9.36
C ASP A 165 9.65 1.08 8.10
N MET A 166 10.13 2.21 7.56
CA MET A 166 10.97 2.23 6.36
C MET A 166 12.35 1.56 6.55
N ASN A 167 12.80 1.33 7.79
CA ASN A 167 14.09 0.69 8.04
C ASN A 167 13.98 -0.84 8.01
N GLU A 168 12.77 -1.36 8.06
CA GLU A 168 12.47 -2.79 8.03
C GLU A 168 12.09 -3.28 6.63
N LEU A 169 11.70 -2.35 5.73
CA LEU A 169 11.36 -2.60 4.34
C LEU A 169 12.62 -2.58 3.46
#